data_abe5f67586b61939de3b1487787e00ea
#
_entry.id   abe5f67586b61939de3b1487787e00ea
#
_cell.length_a   1.000
_cell.length_b   1.000
_cell.length_c   1.000
_cell.angle_alpha   90.00
_cell.angle_beta   90.00
_cell.angle_gamma   90.00
#
_symmetry.space_group_name_H-M   'P 1'
#
loop_
_entity.id
_entity.type
_entity.pdbx_description
1 polymer ?
#
loop_
_entity_poly.entity_id
_entity_poly.type
_entity_poly.pdbx_seq_one_letter_code
_entity_poly.pdbx_strand_id
1 'polypeptide(L)'
;MIIQGENIRNVAVIGHSGEGKTSVCEAILFNARATDRLGKVTEGNTVTDYDEQEIARKMSISLSVAYVMWDNVKINLLDVPGFYDFEGELSEALRAAGGALIVTGASGALTVGAEKAIDVCLKNKIPMVIFINGVDKENADYAGTVAALKEKYAAKIAPIQIPLMEGNKMIGYINALKDAAYQFTGTGLKDIPIPDDMRGTLADMQASLTETAAENDEQLLDKYFGEGALTKDEVILGIRKGIYNVNTIPVMAGSALQNRGIINLIEEIVKYMPN
;
A
#
# COMPACT_ATOMS: atom_id res chain seq x y z
N MET A 1 9.53 26.06 8.23
CA MET A 1 10.54 25.05 7.86
C MET A 1 10.49 24.92 6.34
N ILE A 2 11.60 25.08 5.64
CA ILE A 2 11.65 24.87 4.17
C ILE A 2 11.91 23.37 3.97
N ILE A 3 11.00 22.68 3.32
CA ILE A 3 11.13 21.25 2.98
C ILE A 3 11.71 21.19 1.57
N GLN A 4 12.81 20.47 1.40
CA GLN A 4 13.41 20.27 0.07
C GLN A 4 12.59 19.30 -0.75
N GLY A 5 12.57 19.45 -2.07
CA GLY A 5 11.74 18.63 -2.98
C GLY A 5 11.97 17.12 -2.83
N GLU A 6 13.22 16.71 -2.60
CA GLU A 6 13.59 15.30 -2.35
C GLU A 6 12.88 14.67 -1.14
N ASN A 7 12.42 15.49 -0.20
CA ASN A 7 11.70 15.09 1.00
C ASN A 7 10.17 15.30 0.87
N ILE A 8 9.65 15.38 -0.34
CA ILE A 8 8.21 15.49 -0.59
C ILE A 8 7.76 14.24 -1.35
N ARG A 9 6.62 13.68 -0.96
CA ARG A 9 5.94 12.60 -1.67
C ARG A 9 4.52 13.05 -2.01
N ASN A 10 4.19 13.10 -3.28
CA ASN A 10 2.83 13.35 -3.73
C ASN A 10 2.22 11.99 -4.10
N VAL A 11 1.26 11.51 -3.33
CA VAL A 11 0.69 10.18 -3.45
C VAL A 11 -0.80 10.26 -3.76
N ALA A 12 -1.20 9.79 -4.94
CA ALA A 12 -2.61 9.63 -5.29
C ALA A 12 -3.17 8.37 -4.62
N VAL A 13 -4.18 8.52 -3.79
CA VAL A 13 -4.88 7.39 -3.14
C VAL A 13 -6.09 7.04 -4.00
N ILE A 14 -5.98 5.94 -4.73
CA ILE A 14 -6.91 5.54 -5.79
C ILE A 14 -7.44 4.11 -5.59
N GLY A 15 -8.53 3.77 -6.24
CA GLY A 15 -9.20 2.46 -6.14
C GLY A 15 -10.71 2.59 -6.28
N HIS A 16 -11.44 1.49 -6.19
CA HIS A 16 -12.88 1.46 -6.33
C HIS A 16 -13.60 2.19 -5.18
N SER A 17 -14.83 2.62 -5.43
CA SER A 17 -15.69 3.18 -4.37
C SER A 17 -15.97 2.13 -3.28
N GLY A 18 -15.95 2.55 -2.01
CA GLY A 18 -16.21 1.63 -0.88
C GLY A 18 -15.02 0.77 -0.43
N GLU A 19 -13.86 0.82 -1.11
CA GLU A 19 -12.66 0.06 -0.72
C GLU A 19 -11.89 0.69 0.46
N GLY A 20 -12.29 1.91 0.88
CA GLY A 20 -11.77 2.57 2.08
C GLY A 20 -10.58 3.47 1.86
N LYS A 21 -10.46 4.11 0.69
CA LYS A 21 -9.41 5.12 0.39
C LYS A 21 -9.37 6.22 1.44
N THR A 22 -10.48 6.92 1.64
CA THR A 22 -10.64 7.97 2.66
C THR A 22 -10.31 7.44 4.06
N SER A 23 -10.73 6.21 4.40
CA SER A 23 -10.37 5.60 5.69
C SER A 23 -8.87 5.34 5.83
N VAL A 24 -8.17 5.00 4.74
CA VAL A 24 -6.70 4.86 4.72
C VAL A 24 -6.06 6.23 4.90
N CYS A 25 -6.54 7.27 4.22
CA CYS A 25 -6.06 8.65 4.41
C CYS A 25 -6.22 9.08 5.88
N GLU A 26 -7.40 8.86 6.47
CA GLU A 26 -7.67 9.17 7.89
C GLU A 26 -6.72 8.41 8.85
N ALA A 27 -6.50 7.13 8.57
CA ALA A 27 -5.58 6.33 9.39
C ALA A 27 -4.11 6.80 9.27
N ILE A 28 -3.69 7.24 8.09
CA ILE A 28 -2.36 7.85 7.89
C ILE A 28 -2.27 9.17 8.67
N LEU A 29 -3.27 10.06 8.55
CA LEU A 29 -3.34 11.34 9.27
C LEU A 29 -3.27 11.14 10.79
N PHE A 30 -4.03 10.17 11.29
CA PHE A 30 -4.06 9.84 12.72
C PHE A 30 -2.72 9.31 13.23
N ASN A 31 -2.10 8.33 12.54
CA ASN A 31 -0.81 7.78 12.95
C ASN A 31 0.33 8.80 12.87
N ALA A 32 0.29 9.70 11.91
CA ALA A 32 1.23 10.81 11.80
C ALA A 32 0.93 11.98 12.75
N ARG A 33 -0.09 11.86 13.60
CA ARG A 33 -0.53 12.88 14.56
C ARG A 33 -0.93 14.22 13.91
N ALA A 34 -1.37 14.16 12.66
CA ALA A 34 -1.97 15.31 11.99
C ALA A 34 -3.42 15.55 12.46
N THR A 35 -4.06 14.52 13.02
CA THR A 35 -5.37 14.58 13.66
C THR A 35 -5.33 13.90 15.03
N ASP A 36 -6.18 14.37 15.95
CA ASP A 36 -6.29 13.80 17.31
C ASP A 36 -7.22 12.58 17.37
N ARG A 37 -7.95 12.33 16.29
CA ARG A 37 -8.91 11.23 16.18
C ARG A 37 -8.79 10.51 14.86
N LEU A 38 -9.15 9.24 14.84
CA LEU A 38 -9.34 8.46 13.62
C LEU A 38 -10.74 8.77 13.08
N GLY A 39 -10.80 9.58 12.01
CA GLY A 39 -12.07 9.93 11.36
C GLY A 39 -12.72 8.74 10.68
N LYS A 40 -14.06 8.79 10.56
CA LYS A 40 -14.84 7.74 9.91
C LYS A 40 -15.85 8.35 8.94
N VAL A 41 -15.88 7.85 7.73
CA VAL A 41 -16.82 8.26 6.68
C VAL A 41 -18.28 8.12 7.16
N THR A 42 -18.59 7.04 7.89
CA THR A 42 -19.94 6.80 8.45
C THR A 42 -20.38 7.82 9.48
N GLU A 43 -19.42 8.46 10.16
CA GLU A 43 -19.66 9.50 11.16
C GLU A 43 -19.60 10.91 10.56
N GLY A 44 -19.20 11.06 9.28
CA GLY A 44 -19.09 12.33 8.58
C GLY A 44 -18.05 13.28 9.20
N ASN A 45 -16.97 12.72 9.75
CA ASN A 45 -15.97 13.48 10.50
C ASN A 45 -14.54 13.30 9.96
N THR A 46 -14.43 12.90 8.70
CA THR A 46 -13.16 12.78 7.97
C THR A 46 -12.61 14.14 7.53
N VAL A 47 -11.31 14.23 7.33
CA VAL A 47 -10.62 15.46 6.90
C VAL A 47 -10.83 15.70 5.40
N THR A 48 -10.83 14.66 4.60
CA THR A 48 -10.86 14.75 3.14
C THR A 48 -12.27 14.85 2.57
N ASP A 49 -13.28 14.23 3.18
CA ASP A 49 -14.68 14.42 2.82
C ASP A 49 -15.30 15.56 3.68
N TYR A 50 -15.08 16.80 3.30
CA TYR A 50 -15.51 18.00 4.04
C TYR A 50 -16.72 18.71 3.44
N ASP A 51 -17.06 18.41 2.18
CA ASP A 51 -18.26 18.96 1.55
C ASP A 51 -19.55 18.36 2.14
N GLU A 52 -20.60 19.18 2.30
CA GLU A 52 -21.87 18.71 2.85
C GLU A 52 -22.50 17.56 2.05
N GLN A 53 -22.28 17.53 0.72
CA GLN A 53 -22.78 16.45 -0.13
C GLN A 53 -21.98 15.16 0.05
N GLU A 54 -20.66 15.26 0.26
CA GLU A 54 -19.80 14.10 0.57
C GLU A 54 -20.19 13.49 1.90
N ILE A 55 -20.38 14.33 2.93
CA ILE A 55 -20.81 13.91 4.27
C ILE A 55 -22.20 13.25 4.22
N ALA A 56 -23.16 13.87 3.53
CA ALA A 56 -24.52 13.36 3.42
C ALA A 56 -24.59 12.02 2.67
N ARG A 57 -23.79 11.88 1.61
CA ARG A 57 -23.74 10.67 0.76
C ARG A 57 -22.75 9.62 1.26
N LYS A 58 -21.89 9.97 2.23
CA LYS A 58 -20.81 9.13 2.76
C LYS A 58 -19.86 8.63 1.66
N MET A 59 -19.51 9.53 0.75
CA MET A 59 -18.65 9.24 -0.39
C MET A 59 -17.94 10.51 -0.88
N SER A 60 -16.70 10.38 -1.29
CA SER A 60 -15.92 11.45 -1.91
C SER A 60 -16.47 11.80 -3.30
N ILE A 61 -16.58 13.07 -3.62
CA ILE A 61 -17.07 13.63 -4.90
C ILE A 61 -15.93 14.36 -5.61
N SER A 62 -15.11 15.11 -4.86
CA SER A 62 -14.00 15.89 -5.38
C SER A 62 -12.66 15.40 -4.88
N LEU A 63 -11.60 15.65 -5.63
CA LEU A 63 -10.23 15.44 -5.21
C LEU A 63 -9.92 16.30 -3.97
N SER A 64 -9.48 15.67 -2.91
CA SER A 64 -9.08 16.34 -1.68
C SER A 64 -7.60 16.11 -1.39
N VAL A 65 -6.95 17.12 -0.80
CA VAL A 65 -5.53 17.06 -0.46
C VAL A 65 -5.34 17.25 1.04
N ALA A 66 -4.70 16.26 1.65
CA ALA A 66 -4.23 16.36 3.03
C ALA A 66 -2.72 16.08 3.08
N TYR A 67 -2.03 16.48 4.15
CA TYR A 67 -0.60 16.17 4.26
C TYR A 67 -0.22 15.70 5.66
N VAL A 68 0.85 14.93 5.72
CA VAL A 68 1.48 14.51 6.96
C VAL A 68 2.99 14.71 6.90
N MET A 69 3.61 14.80 8.09
CA MET A 69 5.07 14.74 8.24
C MET A 69 5.43 13.40 8.88
N TRP A 70 6.35 12.67 8.25
CA TRP A 70 6.88 11.40 8.75
C TRP A 70 8.38 11.32 8.47
N ASP A 71 9.20 11.14 9.50
CA ASP A 71 10.67 11.06 9.39
C ASP A 71 11.29 12.15 8.48
N ASN A 72 10.90 13.40 8.69
CA ASN A 72 11.30 14.58 7.90
C ASN A 72 10.84 14.56 6.43
N VAL A 73 10.01 13.61 6.02
CA VAL A 73 9.37 13.57 4.71
C VAL A 73 7.95 14.12 4.81
N LYS A 74 7.60 15.03 3.91
CA LYS A 74 6.24 15.51 3.73
C LYS A 74 5.51 14.59 2.74
N ILE A 75 4.43 13.95 3.18
CA ILE A 75 3.57 13.15 2.30
C ILE A 75 2.29 13.92 2.06
N ASN A 76 2.06 14.34 0.83
CA ASN A 76 0.79 14.89 0.37
C ASN A 76 -0.06 13.71 -0.12
N LEU A 77 -1.22 13.51 0.49
CA LEU A 77 -2.21 12.50 0.14
C LEU A 77 -3.27 13.17 -0.74
N LEU A 78 -3.43 12.70 -1.95
CA LEU A 78 -4.45 13.11 -2.88
C LEU A 78 -5.55 12.05 -2.85
N ASP A 79 -6.58 12.26 -2.03
CA ASP A 79 -7.72 11.35 -1.90
C ASP A 79 -8.67 11.51 -3.08
N VAL A 80 -8.71 10.49 -3.95
CA VAL A 80 -9.42 10.54 -5.22
C VAL A 80 -10.78 9.85 -5.11
N PRO A 81 -11.88 10.46 -5.59
CA PRO A 81 -13.18 9.80 -5.67
C PRO A 81 -13.10 8.48 -6.43
N GLY A 82 -13.78 7.44 -5.94
CA GLY A 82 -13.71 6.10 -6.51
C GLY A 82 -14.81 5.73 -7.49
N PHE A 83 -15.74 6.64 -7.79
CA PHE A 83 -16.80 6.44 -8.77
C PHE A 83 -16.34 6.85 -10.17
N TYR A 84 -16.79 6.13 -11.18
CA TYR A 84 -16.45 6.37 -12.59
C TYR A 84 -16.86 7.75 -13.10
N ASP A 85 -17.92 8.31 -12.55
CA ASP A 85 -18.40 9.65 -12.93
C ASP A 85 -17.38 10.76 -12.65
N PHE A 86 -16.36 10.46 -11.82
CA PHE A 86 -15.30 11.40 -11.42
C PHE A 86 -13.93 11.04 -12.01
N GLU A 87 -13.86 10.42 -13.20
CA GLU A 87 -12.59 10.08 -13.88
C GLU A 87 -11.68 11.30 -14.15
N GLY A 88 -12.26 12.49 -14.26
CA GLY A 88 -11.52 13.76 -14.37
C GLY A 88 -10.60 13.98 -13.17
N GLU A 89 -11.10 13.80 -11.96
CA GLU A 89 -10.38 13.94 -10.70
C GLU A 89 -9.18 12.98 -10.62
N LEU A 90 -9.35 11.74 -11.09
CA LEU A 90 -8.26 10.77 -11.20
C LEU A 90 -7.13 11.28 -12.11
N SER A 91 -7.48 11.82 -13.27
CA SER A 91 -6.50 12.32 -14.22
C SER A 91 -5.73 13.52 -13.68
N GLU A 92 -6.39 14.41 -12.94
CA GLU A 92 -5.77 15.56 -12.28
C GLU A 92 -4.81 15.10 -11.16
N ALA A 93 -5.27 14.19 -10.29
CA ALA A 93 -4.45 13.65 -9.22
C ALA A 93 -3.18 12.99 -9.75
N LEU A 94 -3.28 12.15 -10.78
CA LEU A 94 -2.15 11.43 -11.36
C LEU A 94 -1.13 12.35 -12.05
N ARG A 95 -1.53 13.55 -12.50
CA ARG A 95 -0.59 14.54 -13.02
C ARG A 95 0.23 15.24 -11.94
N ALA A 96 -0.32 15.33 -10.73
CA ALA A 96 0.33 15.96 -9.58
C ALA A 96 1.11 14.97 -8.72
N ALA A 97 0.78 13.68 -8.84
CA ALA A 97 1.37 12.62 -8.02
C ALA A 97 2.68 12.09 -8.61
N GLY A 98 3.67 11.86 -7.75
CA GLY A 98 4.88 11.10 -8.09
C GLY A 98 4.64 9.59 -8.01
N GLY A 99 3.61 9.14 -7.27
CA GLY A 99 3.26 7.73 -7.12
C GLY A 99 1.82 7.53 -6.70
N ALA A 100 1.33 6.30 -6.75
CA ALA A 100 -0.02 5.95 -6.40
C ALA A 100 -0.09 4.90 -5.29
N LEU A 101 -1.00 5.09 -4.35
CA LEU A 101 -1.45 4.09 -3.40
C LEU A 101 -2.79 3.53 -3.87
N ILE A 102 -2.78 2.29 -4.34
CA ILE A 102 -3.99 1.61 -4.78
C ILE A 102 -4.60 0.88 -3.61
N VAL A 103 -5.80 1.28 -3.22
CA VAL A 103 -6.55 0.64 -2.13
C VAL A 103 -7.58 -0.30 -2.75
N THR A 104 -7.53 -1.58 -2.37
CA THR A 104 -8.49 -2.61 -2.77
C THR A 104 -8.91 -3.43 -1.56
N GLY A 105 -10.13 -3.97 -1.57
CA GLY A 105 -10.63 -4.81 -0.47
C GLY A 105 -10.06 -6.23 -0.52
N ALA A 106 -10.08 -6.91 0.62
CA ALA A 106 -9.68 -8.30 0.75
C ALA A 106 -10.84 -9.25 0.38
N SER A 107 -11.38 -9.16 -0.84
CA SER A 107 -12.59 -9.89 -1.25
C SER A 107 -12.32 -11.19 -2.02
N GLY A 108 -11.07 -11.58 -2.20
CA GLY A 108 -10.69 -12.73 -3.03
C GLY A 108 -10.74 -12.45 -4.55
N ALA A 109 -11.14 -11.24 -4.95
CA ALA A 109 -11.24 -10.82 -6.34
C ALA A 109 -10.86 -9.35 -6.48
N LEU A 110 -10.57 -8.92 -7.71
CA LEU A 110 -10.34 -7.52 -8.00
C LEU A 110 -11.64 -6.83 -8.41
N THR A 111 -11.86 -5.64 -7.88
CA THR A 111 -12.92 -4.76 -8.35
C THR A 111 -12.49 -4.09 -9.66
N VAL A 112 -13.46 -3.77 -10.52
CA VAL A 112 -13.21 -3.08 -11.80
C VAL A 112 -12.49 -1.75 -11.57
N GLY A 113 -12.76 -1.04 -10.46
CA GLY A 113 -12.08 0.21 -10.13
C GLY A 113 -10.62 0.01 -9.74
N ALA A 114 -10.29 -1.06 -9.01
CA ALA A 114 -8.90 -1.40 -8.69
C ALA A 114 -8.12 -1.77 -9.96
N GLU A 115 -8.71 -2.58 -10.84
CA GLU A 115 -8.12 -2.91 -12.13
C GLU A 115 -7.82 -1.68 -12.99
N LYS A 116 -8.82 -0.81 -13.18
CA LYS A 116 -8.63 0.44 -13.93
C LYS A 116 -7.56 1.33 -13.31
N ALA A 117 -7.49 1.42 -11.98
CA ALA A 117 -6.48 2.19 -11.28
C ALA A 117 -5.07 1.66 -11.57
N ILE A 118 -4.86 0.34 -11.51
CA ILE A 118 -3.59 -0.31 -11.85
C ILE A 118 -3.25 -0.06 -13.32
N ASP A 119 -4.20 -0.31 -14.24
CA ASP A 119 -3.98 -0.17 -15.69
C ASP A 119 -3.61 1.26 -16.09
N VAL A 120 -4.25 2.27 -15.49
CA VAL A 120 -3.92 3.69 -15.73
C VAL A 120 -2.52 4.02 -15.21
N CYS A 121 -2.14 3.53 -14.03
CA CYS A 121 -0.78 3.72 -13.50
C CYS A 121 0.27 3.03 -14.38
N LEU A 122 0.03 1.80 -14.82
CA LEU A 122 0.92 1.09 -15.75
C LEU A 122 1.08 1.84 -17.07
N LYS A 123 -0.03 2.28 -17.67
CA LYS A 123 -0.03 3.04 -18.92
C LYS A 123 0.75 4.35 -18.83
N ASN A 124 0.62 5.06 -17.70
CA ASN A 124 1.28 6.35 -17.49
C ASN A 124 2.65 6.21 -16.80
N LYS A 125 3.14 4.98 -16.58
CA LYS A 125 4.39 4.69 -15.89
C LYS A 125 4.50 5.35 -14.51
N ILE A 126 3.41 5.31 -13.73
CA ILE A 126 3.35 5.84 -12.37
C ILE A 126 3.70 4.71 -11.39
N PRO A 127 4.76 4.85 -10.60
CA PRO A 127 5.08 3.93 -9.52
C PRO A 127 3.91 3.77 -8.55
N MET A 128 3.66 2.54 -8.10
CA MET A 128 2.51 2.28 -7.24
C MET A 128 2.79 1.22 -6.18
N VAL A 129 2.01 1.29 -5.10
CA VAL A 129 1.90 0.27 -4.05
C VAL A 129 0.44 -0.12 -3.93
N ILE A 130 0.15 -1.39 -3.76
CA ILE A 130 -1.20 -1.90 -3.49
C ILE A 130 -1.35 -2.16 -2.00
N PHE A 131 -2.41 -1.62 -1.41
CA PHE A 131 -2.82 -1.89 -0.03
C PHE A 131 -4.15 -2.63 -0.03
N ILE A 132 -4.11 -3.91 0.36
CA ILE A 132 -5.30 -4.75 0.55
C ILE A 132 -5.90 -4.41 1.91
N ASN A 133 -6.98 -3.63 1.89
CA ASN A 133 -7.65 -3.09 3.07
C ASN A 133 -8.78 -3.98 3.56
N GLY A 134 -9.01 -3.98 4.87
CA GLY A 134 -10.13 -4.69 5.48
C GLY A 134 -9.92 -6.20 5.57
N VAL A 135 -8.68 -6.64 5.81
CA VAL A 135 -8.36 -8.05 6.05
C VAL A 135 -9.02 -8.61 7.32
N ASP A 136 -9.59 -7.73 8.15
CA ASP A 136 -10.34 -8.04 9.38
C ASP A 136 -11.85 -8.27 9.15
N LYS A 137 -12.34 -8.11 7.93
CA LYS A 137 -13.74 -8.38 7.60
C LYS A 137 -14.04 -9.88 7.66
N GLU A 138 -15.29 -10.23 7.97
CA GLU A 138 -15.74 -11.62 8.17
C GLU A 138 -15.44 -12.56 6.98
N ASN A 139 -15.54 -12.04 5.75
CA ASN A 139 -15.30 -12.80 4.53
C ASN A 139 -14.01 -12.34 3.83
N ALA A 140 -13.03 -11.85 4.59
CA ALA A 140 -11.77 -11.41 4.00
C ALA A 140 -10.96 -12.59 3.47
N ASP A 141 -10.50 -12.48 2.22
CA ASP A 141 -9.62 -13.42 1.56
C ASP A 141 -8.42 -12.68 0.95
N TYR A 142 -7.42 -12.44 1.79
CA TYR A 142 -6.16 -11.83 1.37
C TYR A 142 -5.45 -12.69 0.31
N ALA A 143 -5.38 -14.00 0.53
CA ALA A 143 -4.65 -14.90 -0.37
C ALA A 143 -5.31 -14.96 -1.76
N GLY A 144 -6.63 -15.05 -1.82
CA GLY A 144 -7.39 -14.99 -3.07
C GLY A 144 -7.22 -13.65 -3.79
N THR A 145 -7.22 -12.53 -3.06
CA THR A 145 -6.97 -11.20 -3.66
C THR A 145 -5.56 -11.11 -4.25
N VAL A 146 -4.53 -11.62 -3.56
CA VAL A 146 -3.16 -11.69 -4.10
C VAL A 146 -3.09 -12.61 -5.32
N ALA A 147 -3.79 -13.75 -5.30
CA ALA A 147 -3.86 -14.67 -6.43
C ALA A 147 -4.51 -14.00 -7.65
N ALA A 148 -5.62 -13.28 -7.48
CA ALA A 148 -6.28 -12.53 -8.56
C ALA A 148 -5.38 -11.42 -9.13
N LEU A 149 -4.59 -10.73 -8.29
CA LEU A 149 -3.59 -9.78 -8.74
C LEU A 149 -2.51 -10.45 -9.59
N LYS A 150 -1.98 -11.59 -9.12
CA LYS A 150 -0.95 -12.35 -9.83
C LYS A 150 -1.47 -12.95 -11.15
N GLU A 151 -2.72 -13.41 -11.19
CA GLU A 151 -3.34 -13.91 -12.41
C GLU A 151 -3.37 -12.86 -13.52
N LYS A 152 -3.67 -11.60 -13.17
CA LYS A 152 -3.81 -10.52 -14.15
C LYS A 152 -2.51 -9.81 -14.47
N TYR A 153 -1.64 -9.59 -13.47
CA TYR A 153 -0.43 -8.76 -13.60
C TYR A 153 0.86 -9.55 -13.45
N ALA A 154 0.77 -10.86 -13.27
CA ALA A 154 1.86 -11.84 -13.26
C ALA A 154 3.05 -11.44 -12.36
N ALA A 155 4.27 -11.51 -12.91
CA ALA A 155 5.52 -11.25 -12.20
C ALA A 155 5.67 -9.84 -11.61
N LYS A 156 4.83 -8.88 -12.02
CA LYS A 156 4.87 -7.53 -11.44
C LYS A 156 4.40 -7.49 -9.99
N ILE A 157 3.56 -8.42 -9.55
CA ILE A 157 2.97 -8.43 -8.22
C ILE A 157 3.95 -9.03 -7.20
N ALA A 158 4.40 -8.21 -6.28
CA ALA A 158 5.37 -8.53 -5.26
C ALA A 158 4.78 -8.36 -3.85
N PRO A 159 4.11 -9.37 -3.28
CA PRO A 159 3.69 -9.30 -1.88
C PRO A 159 4.93 -9.22 -0.98
N ILE A 160 5.00 -8.18 -0.15
CA ILE A 160 6.12 -7.94 0.78
C ILE A 160 5.75 -8.19 2.24
N GLN A 161 4.49 -8.54 2.47
CA GLN A 161 3.94 -8.68 3.80
C GLN A 161 2.94 -9.85 3.86
N ILE A 162 2.99 -10.62 4.95
CA ILE A 162 2.00 -11.66 5.27
C ILE A 162 1.24 -11.19 6.52
N PRO A 163 -0.08 -10.96 6.47
CA PRO A 163 -0.85 -10.62 7.66
C PRO A 163 -0.91 -11.80 8.63
N LEU A 164 -0.69 -11.55 9.91
CA LEU A 164 -0.89 -12.52 10.98
C LEU A 164 -2.30 -12.34 11.55
N MET A 165 -3.10 -13.38 11.45
CA MET A 165 -4.51 -13.35 11.80
C MET A 165 -4.80 -14.23 13.03
N GLU A 166 -5.66 -13.74 13.92
CA GLU A 166 -6.29 -14.53 14.97
C GLU A 166 -7.81 -14.42 14.81
N GLY A 167 -8.43 -15.45 14.23
CA GLY A 167 -9.79 -15.33 13.71
C GLY A 167 -9.86 -14.22 12.64
N ASN A 168 -10.79 -13.28 12.81
CA ASN A 168 -10.96 -12.14 11.92
C ASN A 168 -10.11 -10.91 12.34
N LYS A 169 -9.24 -11.03 13.33
CA LYS A 169 -8.44 -9.92 13.81
C LYS A 169 -7.02 -10.00 13.29
N MET A 170 -6.55 -8.95 12.64
CA MET A 170 -5.14 -8.82 12.31
C MET A 170 -4.36 -8.45 13.56
N ILE A 171 -3.53 -9.38 14.05
CA ILE A 171 -2.73 -9.22 15.28
C ILE A 171 -1.30 -8.76 15.00
N GLY A 172 -0.84 -8.89 13.76
CA GLY A 172 0.52 -8.55 13.37
C GLY A 172 0.76 -8.79 11.88
N TYR A 173 2.01 -8.81 11.50
CA TYR A 173 2.43 -9.15 10.13
C TYR A 173 3.88 -9.66 10.10
N ILE A 174 4.21 -10.41 9.06
CA ILE A 174 5.58 -10.77 8.70
C ILE A 174 6.00 -9.88 7.53
N ASN A 175 7.16 -9.23 7.64
CA ASN A 175 7.77 -8.49 6.54
C ASN A 175 8.81 -9.40 5.86
N ALA A 176 8.52 -9.80 4.62
CA ALA A 176 9.34 -10.75 3.89
C ALA A 176 10.72 -10.19 3.49
N LEU A 177 10.81 -8.88 3.23
CA LEU A 177 12.07 -8.22 2.89
C LEU A 177 13.00 -8.07 4.10
N LYS A 178 12.42 -7.83 5.30
CA LYS A 178 13.18 -7.71 6.55
C LYS A 178 13.44 -9.05 7.22
N ASP A 179 12.72 -10.11 6.83
CA ASP A 179 12.72 -11.43 7.47
C ASP A 179 12.42 -11.31 8.98
N ALA A 180 11.34 -10.60 9.29
CA ALA A 180 10.95 -10.24 10.63
C ALA A 180 9.44 -10.27 10.80
N ALA A 181 8.98 -10.65 11.99
CA ALA A 181 7.56 -10.66 12.35
C ALA A 181 7.28 -9.65 13.46
N TYR A 182 6.15 -8.99 13.35
CA TYR A 182 5.73 -7.91 14.24
C TYR A 182 4.32 -8.17 14.74
N GLN A 183 4.10 -7.93 16.04
CA GLN A 183 2.78 -7.95 16.66
C GLN A 183 2.35 -6.53 17.03
N PHE A 184 1.10 -6.19 16.74
CA PHE A 184 0.54 -4.90 17.15
C PHE A 184 0.33 -4.86 18.66
N THR A 185 0.80 -3.79 19.29
CA THR A 185 0.54 -3.46 20.69
C THR A 185 -0.37 -2.25 20.80
N GLY A 186 -0.79 -1.89 22.01
CA GLY A 186 -1.57 -0.65 22.21
C GLY A 186 -0.81 0.63 21.83
N THR A 187 0.52 0.60 21.80
CA THR A 187 1.40 1.76 21.60
C THR A 187 2.32 1.65 20.39
N GLY A 188 2.27 0.56 19.62
CA GLY A 188 3.15 0.37 18.47
C GLY A 188 3.31 -1.08 18.04
N LEU A 189 4.52 -1.45 17.65
CA LEU A 189 4.90 -2.78 17.20
C LEU A 189 5.87 -3.42 18.20
N LYS A 190 5.75 -4.74 18.35
CA LYS A 190 6.69 -5.58 19.11
C LYS A 190 7.22 -6.66 18.18
N ASP A 191 8.53 -6.84 18.17
CA ASP A 191 9.15 -7.95 17.47
C ASP A 191 8.73 -9.27 18.11
N ILE A 192 8.38 -10.24 17.28
CA ILE A 192 8.03 -11.59 17.70
C ILE A 192 8.79 -12.62 16.84
N PRO A 193 9.01 -13.84 17.34
CA PRO A 193 9.50 -14.93 16.49
C PRO A 193 8.54 -15.18 15.32
N ILE A 194 9.09 -15.51 14.15
CA ILE A 194 8.29 -15.93 13.01
C ILE A 194 7.60 -17.26 13.36
N PRO A 195 6.26 -17.35 13.27
CA PRO A 195 5.54 -18.58 13.54
C PRO A 195 6.02 -19.73 12.64
N ASP A 196 6.18 -20.93 13.22
CA ASP A 196 6.76 -22.07 12.50
C ASP A 196 5.90 -22.52 11.30
N ASP A 197 4.59 -22.41 11.40
CA ASP A 197 3.62 -22.70 10.34
C ASP A 197 3.69 -21.70 9.17
N MET A 198 4.25 -20.51 9.38
CA MET A 198 4.42 -19.47 8.35
C MET A 198 5.79 -19.50 7.65
N ARG A 199 6.75 -20.31 8.15
CA ARG A 199 8.11 -20.34 7.58
C ARG A 199 8.15 -20.80 6.13
N GLY A 200 7.33 -21.79 5.76
CA GLY A 200 7.24 -22.26 4.38
C GLY A 200 6.73 -21.15 3.45
N THR A 201 5.59 -20.53 3.80
CA THR A 201 5.01 -19.41 3.03
C THR A 201 5.97 -18.23 2.91
N LEU A 202 6.71 -17.93 3.99
CA LEU A 202 7.71 -16.86 3.97
C LEU A 202 8.87 -17.21 3.04
N ALA A 203 9.39 -18.43 3.07
CA ALA A 203 10.47 -18.88 2.20
C ALA A 203 10.09 -18.79 0.71
N ASP A 204 8.88 -19.24 0.35
CA ASP A 204 8.36 -19.15 -1.01
C ASP A 204 8.22 -17.68 -1.46
N MET A 205 7.74 -16.82 -0.57
CA MET A 205 7.62 -15.39 -0.84
C MET A 205 9.00 -14.74 -1.02
N GLN A 206 9.98 -15.06 -0.18
CA GLN A 206 11.34 -14.54 -0.28
C GLN A 206 12.04 -15.00 -1.56
N ALA A 207 11.85 -16.26 -1.97
CA ALA A 207 12.36 -16.76 -3.24
C ALA A 207 11.78 -15.96 -4.42
N SER A 208 10.47 -15.78 -4.47
CA SER A 208 9.80 -14.96 -5.50
C SER A 208 10.27 -13.51 -5.51
N LEU A 209 10.48 -12.89 -4.33
CA LEU A 209 11.00 -11.52 -4.22
C LEU A 209 12.46 -11.43 -4.72
N THR A 210 13.27 -12.45 -4.46
CA THR A 210 14.67 -12.51 -4.93
C THR A 210 14.74 -12.60 -6.44
N GLU A 211 13.92 -13.45 -7.06
CA GLU A 211 13.79 -13.55 -8.53
C GLU A 211 13.33 -12.21 -9.13
N THR A 212 12.26 -11.63 -8.58
CA THR A 212 11.77 -10.31 -9.01
C THR A 212 12.84 -9.22 -8.87
N ALA A 213 13.62 -9.23 -7.80
CA ALA A 213 14.71 -8.26 -7.61
C ALA A 213 15.81 -8.42 -8.64
N ALA A 214 16.21 -9.67 -8.93
CA ALA A 214 17.23 -9.98 -9.93
C ALA A 214 16.81 -9.49 -11.33
N GLU A 215 15.56 -9.71 -11.74
CA GLU A 215 15.03 -9.29 -13.04
C GLU A 215 15.03 -7.75 -13.26
N ASN A 216 15.11 -6.96 -12.20
CA ASN A 216 15.09 -5.50 -12.28
C ASN A 216 16.47 -4.84 -12.45
N ASP A 217 17.55 -5.63 -12.44
CA ASP A 217 18.91 -5.12 -12.51
C ASP A 217 19.87 -6.16 -13.13
N GLU A 218 20.57 -5.81 -14.22
CA GLU A 218 21.48 -6.74 -14.92
C GLU A 218 22.58 -7.29 -14.01
N GLN A 219 23.15 -6.47 -13.11
CA GLN A 219 24.22 -6.92 -12.22
C GLN A 219 23.68 -7.90 -11.16
N LEU A 220 22.46 -7.65 -10.65
CA LEU A 220 21.80 -8.56 -9.73
C LEU A 220 21.41 -9.87 -10.42
N LEU A 221 20.99 -9.79 -11.68
CA LEU A 221 20.64 -10.96 -12.48
C LEU A 221 21.85 -11.84 -12.73
N ASP A 222 22.97 -11.27 -13.17
CA ASP A 222 24.23 -11.98 -13.39
C ASP A 222 24.73 -12.63 -12.09
N LYS A 223 24.67 -11.92 -10.99
CA LYS A 223 25.03 -12.45 -9.67
C LYS A 223 24.12 -13.61 -9.26
N TYR A 224 22.81 -13.45 -9.42
CA TYR A 224 21.84 -14.49 -9.07
C TYR A 224 22.06 -15.78 -9.87
N PHE A 225 22.37 -15.69 -11.17
CA PHE A 225 22.71 -16.85 -11.98
C PHE A 225 24.08 -17.44 -11.67
N GLY A 226 25.06 -16.62 -11.29
CA GLY A 226 26.42 -17.07 -10.99
C GLY A 226 26.57 -17.66 -9.58
N GLU A 227 25.97 -17.02 -8.58
CA GLU A 227 26.12 -17.38 -7.16
C GLU A 227 24.89 -18.08 -6.57
N GLY A 228 23.73 -18.03 -7.24
CA GLY A 228 22.49 -18.64 -6.81
C GLY A 228 21.76 -17.89 -5.69
N ALA A 229 22.27 -16.73 -5.23
CA ALA A 229 21.70 -15.98 -4.12
C ALA A 229 21.98 -14.48 -4.21
N LEU A 230 21.08 -13.67 -3.64
CA LEU A 230 21.25 -12.24 -3.38
C LEU A 230 21.20 -11.97 -1.88
N THR A 231 21.92 -10.97 -1.44
CA THR A 231 21.80 -10.47 -0.06
C THR A 231 20.47 -9.73 0.14
N LYS A 232 20.01 -9.57 1.40
CA LYS A 232 18.78 -8.82 1.71
C LYS A 232 18.81 -7.40 1.15
N ASP A 233 19.94 -6.71 1.25
CA ASP A 233 20.09 -5.34 0.74
C ASP A 233 20.02 -5.28 -0.78
N GLU A 234 20.56 -6.27 -1.49
CA GLU A 234 20.45 -6.40 -2.94
C GLU A 234 19.00 -6.68 -3.37
N VAL A 235 18.28 -7.55 -2.65
CA VAL A 235 16.85 -7.78 -2.91
C VAL A 235 16.06 -6.48 -2.74
N ILE A 236 16.29 -5.75 -1.65
CA ILE A 236 15.63 -4.46 -1.41
C ILE A 236 15.96 -3.45 -2.52
N LEU A 237 17.21 -3.40 -2.97
CA LEU A 237 17.65 -2.52 -4.06
C LEU A 237 16.94 -2.88 -5.38
N GLY A 238 16.92 -4.17 -5.75
CA GLY A 238 16.24 -4.64 -6.95
C GLY A 238 14.75 -4.38 -6.95
N ILE A 239 14.06 -4.66 -5.84
CA ILE A 239 12.64 -4.32 -5.67
C ILE A 239 12.41 -2.81 -5.82
N ARG A 240 13.25 -1.97 -5.20
CA ARG A 240 13.15 -0.51 -5.32
C ARG A 240 13.32 -0.03 -6.76
N LYS A 241 14.31 -0.55 -7.50
CA LYS A 241 14.50 -0.26 -8.92
C LYS A 241 13.27 -0.68 -9.74
N GLY A 242 12.72 -1.86 -9.46
CA GLY A 242 11.52 -2.35 -10.12
C GLY A 242 10.30 -1.46 -9.89
N ILE A 243 10.12 -0.93 -8.68
CA ILE A 243 9.02 0.01 -8.38
C ILE A 243 9.18 1.30 -9.19
N TYR A 244 10.37 1.89 -9.20
CA TYR A 244 10.65 3.11 -9.97
C TYR A 244 10.42 2.93 -11.47
N ASN A 245 10.76 1.76 -12.01
CA ASN A 245 10.57 1.42 -13.42
C ASN A 245 9.18 0.86 -13.74
N VAL A 246 8.30 0.78 -12.74
CA VAL A 246 6.93 0.22 -12.84
C VAL A 246 6.92 -1.25 -13.33
N ASN A 247 7.98 -1.98 -13.02
CA ASN A 247 8.11 -3.41 -13.26
C ASN A 247 7.70 -4.25 -12.05
N THR A 248 7.71 -3.65 -10.86
CA THR A 248 7.35 -4.31 -9.60
C THR A 248 6.30 -3.50 -8.85
N ILE A 249 5.28 -4.16 -8.36
CA ILE A 249 4.17 -3.57 -7.62
C ILE A 249 4.11 -4.24 -6.24
N PRO A 250 4.60 -3.59 -5.18
CA PRO A 250 4.51 -4.13 -3.83
C PRO A 250 3.06 -4.27 -3.37
N VAL A 251 2.76 -5.37 -2.68
CA VAL A 251 1.45 -5.60 -2.09
C VAL A 251 1.58 -5.72 -0.57
N MET A 252 0.77 -4.95 0.11
CA MET A 252 0.66 -4.90 1.57
C MET A 252 -0.77 -5.15 2.01
N ALA A 253 -0.96 -5.41 3.30
CA ALA A 253 -2.27 -5.68 3.88
C ALA A 253 -2.50 -4.93 5.18
N GLY A 254 -3.77 -4.65 5.47
CA GLY A 254 -4.15 -4.04 6.73
C GLY A 254 -5.64 -3.78 6.88
N SER A 255 -5.97 -3.06 7.94
CA SER A 255 -7.31 -2.55 8.21
C SER A 255 -7.23 -1.09 8.66
N ALA A 256 -7.69 -0.20 7.81
CA ALA A 256 -7.75 1.23 8.13
C ALA A 256 -8.69 1.50 9.31
N LEU A 257 -9.85 0.83 9.36
CA LEU A 257 -10.83 1.00 10.43
C LEU A 257 -10.32 0.51 11.79
N GLN A 258 -9.50 -0.56 11.80
CA GLN A 258 -8.87 -1.10 13.00
C GLN A 258 -7.49 -0.48 13.27
N ASN A 259 -7.06 0.46 12.44
CA ASN A 259 -5.74 1.09 12.48
C ASN A 259 -4.60 0.06 12.51
N ARG A 260 -4.66 -0.96 11.63
CA ARG A 260 -3.67 -2.05 11.55
C ARG A 260 -2.92 -2.00 10.23
N GLY A 261 -1.59 -2.14 10.28
CA GLY A 261 -0.73 -2.12 9.10
C GLY A 261 -0.42 -0.72 8.54
N ILE A 262 -0.99 0.35 9.12
CA ILE A 262 -0.88 1.71 8.58
C ILE A 262 0.51 2.32 8.80
N ILE A 263 1.12 2.14 9.96
CA ILE A 263 2.48 2.65 10.22
C ILE A 263 3.46 2.06 9.21
N ASN A 264 3.40 0.73 8.99
CA ASN A 264 4.23 0.09 8.00
C ASN A 264 3.95 0.61 6.58
N LEU A 265 2.68 0.86 6.24
CA LEU A 265 2.31 1.48 4.96
C LEU A 265 2.97 2.86 4.78
N ILE A 266 2.95 3.71 5.82
CA ILE A 266 3.61 5.03 5.78
C ILE A 266 5.12 4.89 5.56
N GLU A 267 5.78 3.97 6.31
CA GLU A 267 7.20 3.69 6.15
C GLU A 267 7.56 3.27 4.72
N GLU A 268 6.75 2.37 4.14
CA GLU A 268 7.00 1.89 2.77
C GLU A 268 6.68 2.96 1.71
N ILE A 269 5.70 3.85 1.95
CA ILE A 269 5.47 5.04 1.10
C ILE A 269 6.72 5.95 1.11
N VAL A 270 7.27 6.26 2.29
CA VAL A 270 8.48 7.09 2.41
C VAL A 270 9.65 6.45 1.67
N LYS A 271 9.79 5.13 1.76
CA LYS A 271 10.92 4.37 1.22
C LYS A 271 10.85 4.15 -0.29
N TYR A 272 9.66 3.89 -0.83
CA TYR A 272 9.49 3.44 -2.21
C TYR A 272 8.86 4.44 -3.16
N MET A 273 8.08 5.41 -2.64
CA MET A 273 7.48 6.39 -3.55
C MET A 273 8.50 7.45 -3.97
N PRO A 274 8.50 7.85 -5.25
CA PRO A 274 9.35 8.93 -5.74
C PRO A 274 8.95 10.28 -5.14
N ASN A 275 9.87 11.23 -5.25
CA ASN A 275 9.69 12.63 -4.89
C ASN A 275 9.06 13.43 -6.04
#